data_0e5618cbd9cab6cf755bef005965cd8e
#
_entry.id   0e5618cbd9cab6cf755bef005965cd8e
#
_cell.length_a   1.000
_cell.length_b   1.000
_cell.length_c   1.000
_cell.angle_alpha   90.00
_cell.angle_beta   90.00
_cell.angle_gamma   90.00
#
_symmetry.space_group_name_H-M   'P 1'
#
loop_
_entity.id
_entity.type
_entity.pdbx_description
1 polymer ?
#
loop_
_entity_poly.entity_id
_entity_poly.type
_entity_poly.pdbx_seq_one_letter_code
_entity_poly.pdbx_strand_id
1 'polypeptide(L)'
;MGENIVVQLQKITDSSCGGKCVDSYNYNNEFWNALDELVNNSEIVIDRPKGTAHPKHPDFIYHVDYGYLKDTVSMDGAGIDVWLGTGEKKIDAIMCIVDLMKKDSEIKILIGCTEEEKTIIYKTHNETKYMKGVLIRR
;
A
#
# COMPACT_ATOMS: atom_id res chain seq x y z
N MET A 1 2.06 -29.37 -21.38
CA MET A 1 0.89 -28.60 -20.91
C MET A 1 0.58 -29.01 -19.49
N GLY A 2 0.75 -28.10 -18.53
CA GLY A 2 0.48 -28.38 -17.14
C GLY A 2 -1.02 -28.36 -16.84
N GLU A 3 -1.49 -29.31 -16.06
CA GLU A 3 -2.84 -29.28 -15.53
C GLU A 3 -2.93 -28.15 -14.47
N ASN A 4 -3.93 -27.29 -14.59
CA ASN A 4 -4.19 -26.29 -13.58
C ASN A 4 -4.75 -26.95 -12.32
N ILE A 5 -3.99 -26.98 -11.26
CA ILE A 5 -4.44 -27.47 -9.97
C ILE A 5 -5.21 -26.34 -9.28
N VAL A 6 -6.52 -26.49 -9.17
CA VAL A 6 -7.34 -25.56 -8.38
C VAL A 6 -7.42 -26.11 -6.96
N VAL A 7 -6.78 -25.44 -6.04
CA VAL A 7 -6.88 -25.76 -4.62
C VAL A 7 -7.98 -24.90 -4.01
N GLN A 8 -9.06 -25.54 -3.56
CA GLN A 8 -10.05 -24.86 -2.74
C GLN A 8 -9.58 -24.83 -1.30
N LEU A 9 -9.28 -23.64 -0.83
CA LEU A 9 -8.94 -23.43 0.57
C LEU A 9 -10.21 -23.57 1.40
N GLN A 10 -10.14 -24.37 2.45
CA GLN A 10 -11.17 -24.35 3.47
C GLN A 10 -11.20 -22.97 4.11
N LYS A 11 -12.41 -22.54 4.47
CA LYS A 11 -12.61 -21.26 5.16
C LYS A 11 -11.68 -21.19 6.36
N ILE A 12 -10.72 -20.28 6.29
CA ILE A 12 -9.80 -20.05 7.39
C ILE A 12 -10.58 -19.34 8.49
N THR A 13 -10.92 -20.08 9.53
CA THR A 13 -11.39 -19.50 10.76
C THR A 13 -10.18 -19.21 11.63
N ASP A 14 -10.25 -18.08 12.33
CA ASP A 14 -9.32 -17.54 13.26
C ASP A 14 -8.34 -18.57 13.85
N SER A 15 -7.14 -18.61 13.31
CA SER A 15 -6.06 -19.38 13.91
C SER A 15 -5.30 -18.42 14.83
N SER A 16 -5.66 -18.40 16.09
CA SER A 16 -4.73 -17.86 17.06
C SER A 16 -3.41 -18.63 16.93
N CYS A 17 -2.31 -17.95 16.60
CA CYS A 17 -1.01 -18.53 16.86
C CYS A 17 -0.95 -18.79 18.37
N GLY A 18 -1.35 -19.98 18.81
CA GLY A 18 -1.24 -20.41 20.20
C GLY A 18 0.23 -20.46 20.57
N GLY A 19 0.76 -19.44 21.21
CA GLY A 19 2.14 -19.40 21.63
C GLY A 19 2.96 -18.29 20.95
N LYS A 20 4.22 -18.24 21.25
CA LYS A 20 5.13 -17.21 20.81
C LYS A 20 5.36 -17.27 19.30
N CYS A 21 4.67 -16.40 18.54
CA CYS A 21 5.08 -16.11 17.18
C CYS A 21 6.47 -15.49 17.21
N VAL A 22 7.40 -16.09 16.49
CA VAL A 22 8.74 -15.55 16.34
C VAL A 22 8.64 -14.36 15.39
N ASP A 23 8.65 -13.15 15.94
CA ASP A 23 8.52 -11.90 15.20
C ASP A 23 9.76 -11.53 14.38
N SER A 24 10.78 -12.39 14.35
CA SER A 24 12.05 -12.11 13.67
C SER A 24 11.89 -11.84 12.17
N TYR A 25 10.81 -12.28 11.57
CA TYR A 25 10.52 -12.05 10.15
C TYR A 25 9.86 -10.71 9.87
N ASN A 26 9.25 -10.07 10.87
CA ASN A 26 8.51 -8.82 10.70
C ASN A 26 9.37 -7.56 10.82
N TYR A 27 10.57 -7.70 11.36
CA TYR A 27 11.47 -6.57 11.63
C TYR A 27 12.74 -6.63 10.79
N ASN A 28 12.61 -7.07 9.54
CA ASN A 28 13.72 -7.15 8.62
C ASN A 28 14.04 -5.77 8.03
N ASN A 29 15.10 -5.14 8.50
CA ASN A 29 15.58 -3.86 7.96
C ASN A 29 15.97 -3.95 6.49
N GLU A 30 16.29 -5.11 5.98
CA GLU A 30 16.65 -5.30 4.57
C GLU A 30 15.50 -4.97 3.62
N PHE A 31 14.26 -5.29 4.00
CA PHE A 31 13.07 -4.89 3.23
C PHE A 31 12.97 -3.37 3.11
N TRP A 32 13.09 -2.68 4.24
CA TRP A 32 12.99 -1.22 4.27
C TRP A 32 14.14 -0.54 3.53
N ASN A 33 15.35 -1.09 3.64
CA ASN A 33 16.51 -0.60 2.90
C ASN A 33 16.33 -0.79 1.39
N ALA A 34 15.79 -1.92 0.97
CA ALA A 34 15.46 -2.16 -0.43
C ALA A 34 14.41 -1.19 -0.95
N LEU A 35 13.42 -0.89 -0.12
CA LEU A 35 12.37 0.08 -0.45
C LEU A 35 12.94 1.49 -0.59
N ASP A 36 13.84 1.89 0.32
CA ASP A 36 14.57 3.16 0.23
C ASP A 36 15.35 3.24 -1.10
N GLU A 37 16.05 2.19 -1.46
CA GLU A 37 16.83 2.13 -2.70
C GLU A 37 15.93 2.24 -3.93
N LEU A 38 14.82 1.53 -3.95
CA LEU A 38 13.84 1.61 -5.04
C LEU A 38 13.33 3.04 -5.22
N VAL A 39 12.94 3.69 -4.14
CA VAL A 39 12.39 5.06 -4.19
C VAL A 39 13.48 6.08 -4.55
N ASN A 40 14.68 5.94 -3.99
CA ASN A 40 15.79 6.86 -4.27
C ASN A 40 16.27 6.79 -5.73
N ASN A 41 16.08 5.65 -6.38
CA ASN A 41 16.44 5.44 -7.78
C ASN A 41 15.27 5.66 -8.75
N SER A 42 14.14 6.15 -8.26
CA SER A 42 12.94 6.38 -9.06
C SER A 42 12.53 7.84 -9.02
N GLU A 43 11.94 8.31 -10.11
CA GLU A 43 11.27 9.60 -10.15
C GLU A 43 9.85 9.44 -9.59
N ILE A 44 9.46 10.34 -8.67
CA ILE A 44 8.10 10.39 -8.13
C ILE A 44 7.28 11.31 -9.03
N VAL A 45 6.20 10.79 -9.59
CA VAL A 45 5.25 11.56 -10.39
C VAL A 45 3.96 11.73 -9.59
N ILE A 46 3.63 12.95 -9.25
CA ILE A 46 2.36 13.28 -8.56
C ILE A 46 1.34 13.64 -9.64
N ASP A 47 0.48 12.71 -9.97
CA ASP A 47 -0.59 12.90 -10.95
C ASP A 47 -1.95 13.23 -10.32
N ARG A 48 -2.05 13.10 -8.99
CA ARG A 48 -3.24 13.43 -8.22
C ARG A 48 -2.87 14.27 -7.00
N PRO A 49 -2.65 15.58 -7.20
CA PRO A 49 -2.28 16.47 -6.10
C PRO A 49 -3.38 16.58 -5.04
N LYS A 50 -2.97 16.91 -3.83
CA LYS A 50 -3.89 17.22 -2.73
C LYS A 50 -4.93 18.25 -3.18
N GLY A 51 -6.19 17.99 -2.88
CA GLY A 51 -7.31 18.85 -3.25
C GLY A 51 -7.95 18.55 -4.59
N THR A 52 -7.41 17.59 -5.35
CA THR A 52 -8.00 17.17 -6.63
C THR A 52 -8.94 15.99 -6.45
N ALA A 53 -9.90 15.88 -7.37
CA ALA A 53 -10.86 14.78 -7.39
C ALA A 53 -10.33 13.58 -8.18
N HIS A 54 -10.76 12.39 -7.79
CA HIS A 54 -10.47 11.17 -8.55
C HIS A 54 -11.11 11.28 -9.96
N PRO A 55 -10.37 10.91 -11.03
CA PRO A 55 -10.89 11.04 -12.40
C PRO A 55 -12.21 10.30 -12.68
N LYS A 56 -12.44 9.18 -12.00
CA LYS A 56 -13.66 8.35 -12.18
C LYS A 56 -14.67 8.50 -11.05
N HIS A 57 -14.29 9.12 -9.94
CA HIS A 57 -15.12 9.27 -8.75
C HIS A 57 -15.03 10.70 -8.23
N PRO A 58 -15.84 11.64 -8.81
CA PRO A 58 -15.72 13.08 -8.50
C PRO A 58 -15.91 13.44 -7.01
N ASP A 59 -16.61 12.60 -6.26
CA ASP A 59 -16.85 12.82 -4.83
C ASP A 59 -15.64 12.44 -3.96
N PHE A 60 -14.68 11.75 -4.54
CA PHE A 60 -13.46 11.38 -3.83
C PHE A 60 -12.39 12.44 -4.05
N ILE A 61 -12.00 13.10 -2.97
CA ILE A 61 -10.96 14.14 -2.98
C ILE A 61 -9.70 13.58 -2.32
N TYR A 62 -8.55 13.80 -2.96
CA TYR A 62 -7.26 13.44 -2.38
C TYR A 62 -6.87 14.47 -1.31
N HIS A 63 -6.65 14.02 -0.09
CA HIS A 63 -6.24 14.89 1.02
C HIS A 63 -4.73 14.86 1.28
N VAL A 64 -4.01 14.05 0.56
CA VAL A 64 -2.54 13.96 0.53
C VAL A 64 -2.14 13.80 -0.93
N ASP A 65 -0.98 14.34 -1.33
CA ASP A 65 -0.48 14.14 -2.68
C ASP A 65 -0.33 12.66 -3.00
N TYR A 66 -0.81 12.26 -4.16
CA TYR A 66 -0.81 10.88 -4.61
C TYR A 66 -0.24 10.75 -6.01
N GLY A 67 0.52 9.71 -6.23
CA GLY A 67 1.11 9.47 -7.52
C GLY A 67 1.76 8.10 -7.61
N TYR A 68 2.84 8.02 -8.35
CA TYR A 68 3.51 6.74 -8.60
C TYR A 68 5.01 6.94 -8.84
N LEU A 69 5.74 5.84 -8.77
CA LEU A 69 7.14 5.77 -9.16
C LEU A 69 7.23 5.48 -10.65
N LYS A 70 7.86 6.38 -11.40
CA LYS A 70 8.05 6.22 -12.84
C LYS A 70 8.93 5.00 -13.15
N ASP A 71 8.61 4.31 -14.24
CA ASP A 71 9.34 3.14 -14.72
C ASP A 71 9.38 1.96 -13.73
N THR A 72 8.37 1.87 -12.88
CA THR A 72 8.14 0.72 -11.99
C THR A 72 6.85 0.01 -12.36
N VAL A 73 6.67 -1.20 -11.87
CA VAL A 73 5.48 -2.01 -12.17
C VAL A 73 4.91 -2.56 -10.87
N SER A 74 3.60 -2.39 -10.69
CA SER A 74 2.83 -3.00 -9.61
C SER A 74 1.90 -4.09 -10.14
N MET A 75 1.05 -4.64 -9.28
CA MET A 75 0.17 -5.76 -9.63
C MET A 75 -0.84 -5.43 -10.74
N ASP A 76 -1.23 -4.18 -10.90
CA ASP A 76 -2.15 -3.73 -11.95
C ASP A 76 -1.47 -3.39 -13.27
N GLY A 77 -0.15 -3.59 -13.35
CA GLY A 77 0.64 -3.28 -14.56
C GLY A 77 1.05 -1.82 -14.70
N ALA A 78 0.55 -0.95 -13.83
CA ALA A 78 0.96 0.45 -13.76
C ALA A 78 2.12 0.63 -12.77
N GLY A 79 2.59 1.86 -12.57
CA GLY A 79 3.65 2.15 -11.62
C GLY A 79 3.24 1.89 -10.17
N ILE A 80 4.22 1.73 -9.30
CA ILE A 80 3.98 1.55 -7.86
C ILE A 80 3.44 2.86 -7.28
N ASP A 81 2.27 2.80 -6.66
CA ASP A 81 1.60 3.97 -6.10
C ASP A 81 2.28 4.47 -4.83
N VAL A 82 2.32 5.79 -4.69
CA VAL A 82 2.87 6.45 -3.52
C VAL A 82 1.93 7.53 -3.00
N TRP A 83 1.94 7.72 -1.69
CA TRP A 83 1.41 8.88 -1.01
C TRP A 83 2.59 9.75 -0.58
N LEU A 84 2.61 11.01 -1.01
CA LEU A 84 3.67 11.95 -0.64
C LEU A 84 3.14 12.97 0.35
N GLY A 85 3.58 12.86 1.59
CA GLY A 85 3.16 13.75 2.66
C GLY A 85 3.97 15.03 2.73
N THR A 86 3.67 15.81 3.76
CA THR A 86 4.27 17.13 4.00
C THR A 86 5.42 17.11 5.03
N GLY A 87 5.70 15.95 5.60
CA GLY A 87 6.77 15.76 6.58
C GLY A 87 8.15 15.56 5.94
N GLU A 88 9.12 15.24 6.77
CA GLU A 88 10.46 14.88 6.32
C GLU A 88 10.41 13.71 5.33
N LYS A 89 11.11 13.84 4.19
CA LYS A 89 11.12 12.81 3.15
C LYS A 89 11.84 11.56 3.60
N LYS A 90 11.10 10.66 4.19
CA LYS A 90 11.57 9.32 4.58
C LYS A 90 10.43 8.33 4.44
N ILE A 91 10.77 7.07 4.28
CA ILE A 91 9.79 5.98 4.22
C ILE A 91 9.78 5.28 5.57
N ASP A 92 8.68 5.45 6.31
CA ASP A 92 8.50 4.81 7.61
C ASP A 92 7.22 4.00 7.71
N ALA A 93 6.45 3.93 6.62
CA ALA A 93 5.23 3.14 6.57
C ALA A 93 4.86 2.77 5.14
N ILE A 94 4.11 1.69 5.02
CA ILE A 94 3.44 1.25 3.79
C ILE A 94 2.00 0.88 4.11
N MET A 95 1.14 0.94 3.09
CA MET A 95 -0.19 0.34 3.13
C MET A 95 -0.19 -0.96 2.33
N CYS A 96 -0.65 -2.04 2.93
CA CYS A 96 -0.96 -3.28 2.22
C CYS A 96 -2.46 -3.35 2.02
N ILE A 97 -2.92 -3.47 0.78
CA ILE A 97 -4.32 -3.28 0.40
C ILE A 97 -4.83 -4.51 -0.34
N VAL A 98 -6.06 -4.90 -0.01
CA VAL A 98 -6.85 -5.86 -0.79
C VAL A 98 -8.05 -5.14 -1.36
N ASP A 99 -8.25 -5.25 -2.66
CA ASP A 99 -9.41 -4.72 -3.37
C ASP A 99 -10.24 -5.88 -3.92
N LEU A 100 -11.42 -6.07 -3.34
CA LEU A 100 -12.30 -7.19 -3.71
C LEU A 100 -13.00 -6.95 -5.05
N MET A 101 -13.18 -5.69 -5.47
CA MET A 101 -13.79 -5.37 -6.75
C MET A 101 -12.84 -5.64 -7.91
N LYS A 102 -11.59 -5.20 -7.78
CA LYS A 102 -10.54 -5.46 -8.77
C LYS A 102 -9.93 -6.85 -8.64
N LYS A 103 -10.17 -7.54 -7.52
CA LYS A 103 -9.55 -8.84 -7.18
C LYS A 103 -8.04 -8.78 -7.22
N ASP A 104 -7.48 -7.73 -6.62
CA ASP A 104 -6.04 -7.55 -6.52
C ASP A 104 -5.61 -7.23 -5.08
N SER A 105 -4.33 -7.24 -4.88
CA SER A 105 -3.70 -6.72 -3.67
C SER A 105 -2.43 -5.99 -4.07
N GLU A 106 -2.12 -4.92 -3.38
CA GLU A 106 -0.95 -4.12 -3.70
C GLU A 106 -0.39 -3.41 -2.47
N ILE A 107 0.86 -2.98 -2.60
CA ILE A 107 1.53 -2.14 -1.62
C ILE A 107 1.54 -0.71 -2.14
N LYS A 108 1.14 0.25 -1.29
CA LYS A 108 1.31 1.67 -1.54
C LYS A 108 2.35 2.21 -0.56
N ILE A 109 3.30 2.97 -1.07
CA ILE A 109 4.42 3.50 -0.27
C ILE A 109 4.03 4.86 0.29
N LEU A 110 4.24 5.06 1.59
CA LEU A 110 4.04 6.35 2.23
C LEU A 110 5.40 7.04 2.39
N ILE A 111 5.55 8.19 1.75
CA ILE A 111 6.80 8.95 1.74
C ILE A 111 6.55 10.28 2.47
N GLY A 112 7.27 10.51 3.56
CA GLY A 112 7.18 11.78 4.29
C GLY A 112 5.80 12.10 4.86
N CYS A 113 4.99 11.08 5.17
CA CYS A 113 3.67 11.29 5.75
C CYS A 113 3.75 11.53 7.25
N THR A 114 3.07 12.58 7.71
CA THR A 114 2.88 12.84 9.14
C THR A 114 1.92 11.79 9.73
N GLU A 115 1.85 11.70 11.05
CA GLU A 115 0.90 10.79 11.71
C GLU A 115 -0.55 11.09 11.34
N GLU A 116 -0.87 12.36 11.18
CA GLU A 116 -2.20 12.82 10.76
C GLU A 116 -2.50 12.36 9.32
N GLU A 117 -1.54 12.53 8.42
CA GLU A 117 -1.66 12.08 7.04
C GLU A 117 -1.77 10.55 6.94
N LYS A 118 -1.03 9.81 7.74
CA LYS A 118 -1.14 8.35 7.83
C LYS A 118 -2.55 7.92 8.25
N THR A 119 -3.16 8.64 9.20
CA THR A 119 -4.53 8.38 9.63
C THR A 119 -5.52 8.60 8.49
N ILE A 120 -5.37 9.68 7.74
CA ILE A 120 -6.20 9.98 6.57
C ILE A 120 -6.07 8.89 5.53
N ILE A 121 -4.85 8.48 5.22
CA ILE A 121 -4.56 7.43 4.23
C ILE A 121 -5.16 6.09 4.66
N TYR A 122 -4.98 5.72 5.92
CA TYR A 122 -5.57 4.50 6.46
C TYR A 122 -7.10 4.49 6.32
N LYS A 123 -7.76 5.58 6.69
CA LYS A 123 -9.21 5.71 6.55
C LYS A 123 -9.65 5.62 5.10
N THR A 124 -8.94 6.29 4.20
CA THR A 124 -9.22 6.27 2.76
C THR A 124 -9.27 4.85 2.22
N HIS A 125 -8.36 3.99 2.63
CA HIS A 125 -8.28 2.60 2.17
C HIS A 125 -9.13 1.62 2.96
N ASN A 126 -9.99 2.11 3.86
CA ASN A 126 -10.87 1.29 4.69
C ASN A 126 -12.32 1.75 4.72
N GLU A 127 -12.68 2.72 3.88
CA GLU A 127 -14.03 3.31 3.87
C GLU A 127 -15.12 2.37 3.42
N THR A 128 -14.83 1.47 2.49
CA THR A 128 -15.83 0.55 1.94
C THR A 128 -15.58 -0.89 2.38
N LYS A 129 -16.61 -1.72 2.24
CA LYS A 129 -16.47 -3.16 2.49
C LYS A 129 -15.66 -3.88 1.40
N TYR A 130 -15.40 -3.21 0.27
CA TYR A 130 -14.70 -3.81 -0.87
C TYR A 130 -13.20 -3.60 -0.84
N MET A 131 -12.73 -2.61 -0.11
CA MET A 131 -11.31 -2.32 0.02
C MET A 131 -10.92 -2.27 1.49
N LYS A 132 -9.89 -3.03 1.85
CA LYS A 132 -9.32 -3.01 3.20
C LYS A 132 -7.80 -2.95 3.13
N GLY A 133 -7.23 -2.20 4.04
CA GLY A 133 -5.79 -2.05 4.11
C GLY A 133 -5.29 -2.06 5.54
N VAL A 134 -4.04 -2.45 5.69
CA VAL A 134 -3.29 -2.35 6.94
C VAL A 134 -2.13 -1.40 6.76
N LEU A 135 -1.88 -0.57 7.76
CA LEU A 135 -0.71 0.28 7.81
C LEU A 135 0.41 -0.49 8.51
N ILE A 136 1.52 -0.68 7.83
CA ILE A 136 2.69 -1.33 8.40
C ILE A 136 3.75 -0.27 8.62
N ARG A 137 4.23 -0.16 9.86
CA ARG A 137 5.26 0.80 10.26
C ARG A 137 6.64 0.16 10.22
N ARG A 138 7.62 0.97 9.84
CA ARG A 138 9.03 0.61 9.88
C ARG A 138 9.54 0.49 11.29
#